data_d279f2987a82a46816b8d6283bda69fb
#
_entry.id   d279f2987a82a46816b8d6283bda69fb
#
_cell.length_a   1.000
_cell.length_b   1.000
_cell.length_c   1.000
_cell.angle_alpha   90.00
_cell.angle_beta   90.00
_cell.angle_gamma   90.00
#
_symmetry.space_group_name_H-M   'P 1'
#
loop_
_entity.id
_entity.type
_entity.pdbx_description
1 polymer ?
#
loop_
_entity_poly.entity_id
_entity_poly.type
_entity_poly.pdbx_seq_one_letter_code
_entity_poly.pdbx_strand_id
1 'polypeptide(L)'
;EKLKEEQYLLSVPIAGKSAHVSDAGIIKGRNISRLLSELTVGYHDSISFNRLPIPFACVSDNIVNGSKVVFHNGILATAMRASMSIPGVFAPVYLNGKVLVDGGLIDNYPVDIARQMGAEIIIGADVQNPLMKADELTSLSSVLGQIINLVGEESYRKNVKDSNIHIQV
;
A
#
# COMPACT_ATOMS: atom_id res chain seq x y z
N GLU A 1 11.50 -29.98 2.93
CA GLU A 1 10.75 -29.86 1.65
C GLU A 1 10.90 -28.40 1.17
N LYS A 2 11.78 -28.21 0.17
CA LYS A 2 12.14 -26.89 -0.36
C LYS A 2 10.93 -26.31 -1.07
N LEU A 3 10.38 -25.20 -0.57
CA LEU A 3 9.48 -24.32 -1.32
C LEU A 3 10.23 -23.85 -2.57
N LYS A 4 9.80 -24.33 -3.73
CA LYS A 4 10.22 -23.79 -5.01
C LYS A 4 9.66 -22.36 -5.09
N GLU A 5 10.53 -21.37 -5.00
CA GLU A 5 10.21 -20.01 -5.46
C GLU A 5 9.94 -20.09 -6.96
N GLU A 6 8.67 -19.98 -7.32
CA GLU A 6 8.30 -19.79 -8.72
C GLU A 6 8.72 -18.38 -9.12
N GLN A 7 9.82 -18.28 -9.85
CA GLN A 7 10.20 -17.08 -10.58
C GLN A 7 9.20 -16.87 -11.72
N TYR A 8 8.21 -16.02 -11.50
CA TYR A 8 7.33 -15.57 -12.57
C TYR A 8 7.96 -14.38 -13.30
N LEU A 9 8.59 -14.66 -14.41
CA LEU A 9 8.95 -13.67 -15.40
C LEU A 9 7.65 -13.06 -15.99
N LEU A 10 7.58 -11.73 -16.04
CA LEU A 10 6.53 -10.96 -16.69
C LEU A 10 6.37 -11.39 -18.15
N SER A 11 5.44 -12.27 -18.43
CA SER A 11 4.89 -12.43 -19.76
C SER A 11 3.56 -11.67 -19.81
N VAL A 12 3.57 -10.47 -20.39
CA VAL A 12 2.35 -9.77 -20.77
C VAL A 12 1.89 -10.43 -22.07
N PRO A 13 0.80 -11.20 -22.10
CA PRO A 13 0.26 -11.71 -23.34
C PRO A 13 -0.39 -10.55 -24.08
N ILE A 14 0.26 -10.04 -25.11
CA ILE A 14 -0.34 -9.16 -26.10
C ILE A 14 -1.11 -10.05 -27.09
N ALA A 15 -2.33 -10.44 -26.74
CA ALA A 15 -3.32 -10.96 -27.70
C ALA A 15 -4.72 -11.07 -27.04
N GLY A 16 -5.57 -10.11 -27.35
CA GLY A 16 -6.99 -10.26 -27.65
C GLY A 16 -7.87 -11.16 -26.81
N LYS A 17 -7.90 -11.00 -25.45
CA LYS A 17 -9.02 -11.34 -24.59
C LYS A 17 -8.99 -10.38 -23.42
N SER A 18 -10.16 -9.86 -23.03
CA SER A 18 -10.33 -8.93 -21.91
C SER A 18 -9.65 -9.51 -20.65
N ALA A 19 -8.45 -9.02 -20.34
CA ALA A 19 -7.81 -9.33 -19.08
C ALA A 19 -8.67 -8.70 -17.98
N HIS A 20 -9.23 -9.51 -17.10
CA HIS A 20 -9.88 -9.00 -15.91
C HIS A 20 -8.81 -8.28 -15.06
N VAL A 21 -9.17 -7.13 -14.46
CA VAL A 21 -8.28 -6.37 -13.56
C VAL A 21 -7.78 -7.24 -12.39
N SER A 22 -8.46 -8.34 -12.06
CA SER A 22 -8.00 -9.37 -11.11
C SER A 22 -6.67 -10.02 -11.50
N ASP A 23 -6.25 -9.93 -12.76
CA ASP A 23 -4.99 -10.50 -13.26
C ASP A 23 -3.88 -9.42 -13.39
N ALA A 24 -4.17 -8.18 -13.01
CA ALA A 24 -3.24 -7.05 -13.07
C ALA A 24 -2.11 -7.11 -12.02
N GLY A 25 -2.15 -8.06 -11.09
CA GLY A 25 -1.09 -8.32 -10.13
C GLY A 25 -0.45 -9.68 -10.39
N ILE A 26 0.87 -9.74 -10.34
CA ILE A 26 1.64 -10.98 -10.52
C ILE A 26 1.35 -11.96 -9.37
N ILE A 27 1.15 -11.44 -8.15
CA ILE A 27 0.89 -12.21 -6.94
C ILE A 27 -0.53 -11.98 -6.46
N LYS A 28 -1.36 -13.03 -6.46
CA LYS A 28 -2.75 -12.96 -5.94
C LYS A 28 -2.82 -12.66 -4.43
N GLY A 29 -1.71 -12.76 -3.71
CA GLY A 29 -1.58 -12.39 -2.30
C GLY A 29 -2.29 -13.32 -1.31
N ARG A 30 -2.71 -14.53 -1.72
CA ARG A 30 -3.38 -15.49 -0.80
C ARG A 30 -2.53 -15.88 0.40
N ASN A 31 -1.25 -16.12 0.20
CA ASN A 31 -0.34 -16.49 1.30
C ASN A 31 -0.15 -15.33 2.28
N ILE A 32 -0.02 -14.11 1.77
CA ILE A 32 0.09 -12.92 2.63
C ILE A 32 -1.22 -12.64 3.36
N SER A 33 -2.38 -12.80 2.70
CA SER A 33 -3.68 -12.66 3.36
C SER A 33 -3.86 -13.68 4.48
N ARG A 34 -3.43 -14.93 4.27
CA ARG A 34 -3.44 -15.97 5.30
C ARG A 34 -2.52 -15.59 6.47
N LEU A 35 -1.28 -15.18 6.18
CA LEU A 35 -0.34 -14.75 7.21
C LEU A 35 -0.89 -13.59 8.03
N LEU A 36 -1.44 -12.57 7.39
CA LEU A 36 -2.05 -11.44 8.10
C LEU A 36 -3.22 -11.89 8.97
N SER A 37 -4.07 -12.82 8.49
CA SER A 37 -5.16 -13.38 9.30
C SER A 37 -4.63 -14.19 10.48
N GLU A 38 -3.58 -14.98 10.31
CA GLU A 38 -2.95 -15.74 11.39
C GLU A 38 -2.34 -14.82 12.45
N LEU A 39 -1.65 -13.75 12.04
CA LEU A 39 -1.04 -12.77 12.94
C LEU A 39 -2.08 -11.91 13.69
N THR A 40 -3.28 -11.78 13.13
CA THR A 40 -4.38 -10.99 13.72
C THR A 40 -5.51 -11.87 14.23
N VAL A 41 -5.21 -13.09 14.67
CA VAL A 41 -6.21 -14.11 15.05
C VAL A 41 -7.22 -13.63 16.11
N GLY A 42 -6.86 -12.73 17.01
CA GLY A 42 -7.77 -12.13 17.99
C GLY A 42 -8.66 -11.00 17.48
N TYR A 43 -8.54 -10.62 16.21
CA TYR A 43 -9.16 -9.43 15.59
C TYR A 43 -9.80 -9.73 14.23
N HIS A 44 -10.48 -10.90 14.12
CA HIS A 44 -11.13 -11.33 12.88
C HIS A 44 -12.41 -10.56 12.55
N ASP A 45 -13.08 -10.05 13.58
CA ASP A 45 -14.29 -9.28 13.41
C ASP A 45 -13.98 -7.84 12.97
N SER A 46 -15.00 -7.14 12.50
CA SER A 46 -14.91 -5.71 12.24
C SER A 46 -14.81 -4.95 13.56
N ILE A 47 -13.66 -4.35 13.80
CA ILE A 47 -13.33 -3.61 15.02
C ILE A 47 -12.93 -2.18 14.73
N SER A 48 -12.96 -1.33 15.76
CA SER A 48 -12.29 -0.01 15.71
C SER A 48 -10.81 -0.19 16.03
N PHE A 49 -9.94 0.27 15.13
CA PHE A 49 -8.48 0.15 15.33
C PHE A 49 -7.95 1.10 16.40
N ASN A 50 -8.74 2.11 16.79
CA ASN A 50 -8.43 2.95 17.96
C ASN A 50 -8.54 2.18 19.30
N ARG A 51 -9.19 1.01 19.30
CA ARG A 51 -9.33 0.15 20.47
C ARG A 51 -8.26 -0.95 20.55
N LEU A 52 -7.35 -1.00 19.59
CA LEU A 52 -6.17 -1.86 19.70
C LEU A 52 -5.27 -1.39 20.84
N PRO A 53 -4.44 -2.25 21.42
CA PRO A 53 -3.47 -1.88 22.48
C PRO A 53 -2.61 -0.67 22.09
N ILE A 54 -2.27 -0.55 20.82
CA ILE A 54 -1.70 0.64 20.20
C ILE A 54 -2.68 1.07 19.10
N PRO A 55 -3.27 2.29 19.18
CA PRO A 55 -4.13 2.80 18.12
C PRO A 55 -3.46 2.73 16.75
N PHE A 56 -4.20 2.28 15.76
CA PHE A 56 -3.66 2.01 14.43
C PHE A 56 -4.54 2.60 13.32
N ALA A 57 -3.90 3.06 12.25
CA ALA A 57 -4.54 3.33 10.97
C ALA A 57 -3.62 2.89 9.84
N CYS A 58 -4.20 2.56 8.69
CA CYS A 58 -3.45 2.37 7.46
C CYS A 58 -4.19 3.00 6.28
N VAL A 59 -3.43 3.30 5.23
CA VAL A 59 -3.90 4.03 4.06
C VAL A 59 -3.91 3.12 2.84
N SER A 60 -4.94 3.24 2.03
CA SER A 60 -5.03 2.66 0.69
C SER A 60 -5.58 3.69 -0.27
N ASP A 61 -5.38 3.49 -1.55
CA ASP A 61 -5.91 4.35 -2.59
C ASP A 61 -6.99 3.63 -3.41
N ASN A 62 -8.13 4.28 -3.56
CA ASN A 62 -9.21 3.78 -4.41
C ASN A 62 -8.99 4.26 -5.85
N ILE A 63 -8.55 3.37 -6.72
CA ILE A 63 -8.24 3.70 -8.12
C ILE A 63 -9.49 3.91 -9.00
N VAL A 64 -10.70 3.69 -8.48
CA VAL A 64 -11.93 4.00 -9.21
C VAL A 64 -12.14 5.51 -9.34
N ASN A 65 -11.74 6.27 -8.32
CA ASN A 65 -11.98 7.71 -8.26
C ASN A 65 -10.78 8.53 -7.76
N GLY A 66 -9.63 7.90 -7.53
CA GLY A 66 -8.41 8.59 -7.08
C GLY A 66 -8.47 9.08 -5.64
N SER A 67 -9.34 8.52 -4.77
CA SER A 67 -9.46 8.98 -3.39
C SER A 67 -8.61 8.14 -2.43
N LYS A 68 -7.98 8.83 -1.47
CA LYS A 68 -7.34 8.20 -0.32
C LYS A 68 -8.42 7.54 0.58
N VAL A 69 -8.17 6.32 1.02
CA VAL A 69 -9.02 5.57 1.95
C VAL A 69 -8.22 5.26 3.21
N VAL A 70 -8.60 5.89 4.32
CA VAL A 70 -7.96 5.65 5.62
C VAL A 70 -8.81 4.65 6.40
N PHE A 71 -8.18 3.53 6.80
CA PHE A 71 -8.81 2.53 7.62
C PHE A 71 -8.56 2.81 9.10
N HIS A 72 -9.63 3.15 9.82
CA HIS A 72 -9.68 3.27 11.28
C HIS A 72 -10.52 2.15 11.92
N ASN A 73 -11.16 1.35 11.10
CA ASN A 73 -12.04 0.24 11.51
C ASN A 73 -12.17 -0.79 10.39
N GLY A 74 -12.75 -1.93 10.70
CA GLY A 74 -12.99 -3.04 9.78
C GLY A 74 -12.24 -4.29 10.19
N ILE A 75 -12.08 -5.23 9.27
CA ILE A 75 -11.27 -6.43 9.46
C ILE A 75 -9.81 -6.03 9.28
N LEU A 76 -9.03 -6.15 10.35
CA LEU A 76 -7.65 -5.65 10.40
C LEU A 76 -6.76 -6.25 9.29
N ALA A 77 -6.82 -7.57 9.10
CA ALA A 77 -6.07 -8.25 8.03
C ALA A 77 -6.42 -7.73 6.63
N THR A 78 -7.70 -7.41 6.38
CA THR A 78 -8.16 -6.87 5.09
C THR A 78 -7.64 -5.45 4.86
N ALA A 79 -7.68 -4.60 5.88
CA ALA A 79 -7.17 -3.24 5.82
C ALA A 79 -5.66 -3.22 5.53
N MET A 80 -4.90 -4.03 6.27
CA MET A 80 -3.45 -4.20 6.06
C MET A 80 -3.15 -4.74 4.66
N ARG A 81 -3.91 -5.75 4.20
CA ARG A 81 -3.74 -6.31 2.86
C ARG A 81 -4.02 -5.28 1.76
N ALA A 82 -5.02 -4.43 1.94
CA ALA A 82 -5.31 -3.35 1.00
C ALA A 82 -4.18 -2.33 0.95
N SER A 83 -3.70 -1.90 2.12
CA SER A 83 -2.62 -0.91 2.27
C SER A 83 -1.28 -1.32 1.66
N MET A 84 -1.04 -2.61 1.47
CA MET A 84 0.19 -3.15 0.87
C MET A 84 0.01 -3.68 -0.56
N SER A 85 -1.11 -3.36 -1.22
CA SER A 85 -1.42 -3.84 -2.58
C SER A 85 -0.68 -3.03 -3.65
N ILE A 86 0.65 -3.13 -3.68
CA ILE A 86 1.49 -2.40 -4.63
C ILE A 86 1.09 -2.76 -6.07
N PRO A 87 0.69 -1.78 -6.91
CA PRO A 87 0.34 -2.02 -8.29
C PRO A 87 1.46 -2.70 -9.08
N GLY A 88 1.10 -3.72 -9.86
CA GLY A 88 2.06 -4.52 -10.62
C GLY A 88 2.74 -5.64 -9.82
N VAL A 89 2.70 -5.59 -8.47
CA VAL A 89 3.21 -6.66 -7.59
C VAL A 89 2.06 -7.50 -7.05
N PHE A 90 1.10 -6.86 -6.37
CA PHE A 90 -0.05 -7.55 -5.78
C PHE A 90 -1.35 -7.19 -6.49
N ALA A 91 -2.26 -8.17 -6.55
CA ALA A 91 -3.62 -7.93 -6.99
C ALA A 91 -4.33 -6.92 -6.07
N PRO A 92 -5.14 -5.99 -6.62
CA PRO A 92 -5.94 -5.06 -5.83
C PRO A 92 -6.89 -5.77 -4.87
N VAL A 93 -7.32 -5.07 -3.83
CA VAL A 93 -8.37 -5.54 -2.92
C VAL A 93 -9.70 -4.90 -3.30
N TYR A 94 -10.71 -5.75 -3.58
CA TYR A 94 -12.06 -5.30 -3.88
C TYR A 94 -12.88 -5.27 -2.60
N LEU A 95 -13.35 -4.09 -2.22
CA LEU A 95 -14.09 -3.89 -0.98
C LEU A 95 -15.17 -2.82 -1.15
N ASN A 96 -16.44 -3.21 -0.95
CA ASN A 96 -17.58 -2.28 -0.95
C ASN A 96 -17.63 -1.36 -2.21
N GLY A 97 -17.44 -1.94 -3.40
CA GLY A 97 -17.45 -1.21 -4.67
C GLY A 97 -16.19 -0.38 -4.94
N LYS A 98 -15.18 -0.46 -4.08
CA LYS A 98 -13.86 0.17 -4.28
C LYS A 98 -12.86 -0.84 -4.81
N VAL A 99 -11.89 -0.37 -5.58
CA VAL A 99 -10.72 -1.12 -6.01
C VAL A 99 -9.51 -0.49 -5.33
N LEU A 100 -9.01 -1.17 -4.30
CA LEU A 100 -8.02 -0.64 -3.38
C LEU A 100 -6.63 -1.16 -3.72
N VAL A 101 -5.70 -0.24 -3.77
CA VAL A 101 -4.26 -0.48 -3.95
C VAL A 101 -3.48 0.15 -2.81
N ASP A 102 -2.17 -0.01 -2.81
CA ASP A 102 -1.25 0.60 -1.84
C ASP A 102 -1.48 2.11 -1.71
N GLY A 103 -1.50 2.59 -0.47
CA GLY A 103 -1.73 4.00 -0.17
C GLY A 103 -0.56 4.92 -0.51
N GLY A 104 0.60 4.33 -0.83
CA GLY A 104 1.79 5.08 -1.22
C GLY A 104 1.69 5.82 -2.55
N LEU A 105 0.63 5.59 -3.35
CA LEU A 105 0.36 6.39 -4.54
C LEU A 105 0.04 7.85 -4.21
N ILE A 106 -0.74 8.09 -3.15
CA ILE A 106 -1.21 9.43 -2.77
C ILE A 106 -0.52 9.91 -1.50
N ASP A 107 -0.30 9.01 -0.53
CA ASP A 107 0.20 9.39 0.79
C ASP A 107 1.08 8.29 1.42
N ASN A 108 2.33 8.25 1.00
CA ASN A 108 3.32 7.27 1.48
C ASN A 108 3.93 7.62 2.86
N TYR A 109 3.65 8.82 3.39
CA TYR A 109 4.17 9.29 4.68
C TYR A 109 3.07 10.04 5.44
N PRO A 110 2.03 9.32 5.97
CA PRO A 110 0.76 9.89 6.39
C PRO A 110 0.80 10.55 7.78
N VAL A 111 1.61 11.59 7.95
CA VAL A 111 1.74 12.40 9.17
C VAL A 111 0.43 13.10 9.52
N ASP A 112 -0.30 13.58 8.52
CA ASP A 112 -1.61 14.20 8.67
C ASP A 112 -2.62 13.27 9.36
N ILE A 113 -2.59 11.98 9.04
CA ILE A 113 -3.46 10.98 9.67
C ILE A 113 -3.06 10.76 11.14
N ALA A 114 -1.77 10.67 11.44
CA ALA A 114 -1.31 10.55 12.82
C ALA A 114 -1.72 11.78 13.67
N ARG A 115 -1.66 13.00 13.10
CA ARG A 115 -2.17 14.22 13.75
C ARG A 115 -3.68 14.14 14.02
N GLN A 116 -4.47 13.71 13.03
CA GLN A 116 -5.91 13.52 13.17
C GLN A 116 -6.27 12.49 14.24
N MET A 117 -5.41 11.49 14.47
CA MET A 117 -5.54 10.51 15.55
C MET A 117 -5.14 11.07 16.92
N GLY A 118 -4.69 12.32 17.02
CA GLY A 118 -4.35 13.00 18.26
C GLY A 118 -2.87 12.92 18.65
N ALA A 119 -1.97 12.49 17.75
CA ALA A 119 -0.55 12.46 18.05
C ALA A 119 0.02 13.87 18.19
N GLU A 120 0.60 14.20 19.35
CA GLU A 120 1.28 15.46 19.61
C GLU A 120 2.72 15.46 19.09
N ILE A 121 3.39 14.30 19.19
CA ILE A 121 4.76 14.09 18.70
C ILE A 121 4.70 12.98 17.66
N ILE A 122 5.21 13.27 16.46
CA ILE A 122 5.26 12.32 15.36
C ILE A 122 6.71 12.03 14.99
N ILE A 123 7.06 10.76 15.06
CA ILE A 123 8.34 10.21 14.60
C ILE A 123 8.02 9.42 13.34
N GLY A 124 8.50 9.88 12.20
CA GLY A 124 8.29 9.21 10.92
C GLY A 124 9.55 8.46 10.48
N ALA A 125 9.40 7.18 10.19
CA ALA A 125 10.41 6.39 9.52
C ALA A 125 10.12 6.41 8.01
N ASP A 126 11.03 6.97 7.25
CA ASP A 126 10.90 7.15 5.81
C ASP A 126 11.70 6.09 5.08
N VAL A 127 10.98 5.24 4.36
CA VAL A 127 11.53 4.17 3.51
C VAL A 127 11.42 4.50 2.03
N GLN A 128 11.06 5.74 1.69
CA GLN A 128 10.89 6.17 0.32
C GLN A 128 12.25 6.35 -0.37
N ASN A 129 12.40 5.73 -1.53
CA ASN A 129 13.59 5.94 -2.33
C ASN A 129 13.55 7.31 -3.03
N PRO A 130 14.70 7.97 -3.20
CA PRO A 130 14.77 9.19 -3.99
C PRO A 130 14.34 8.94 -5.45
N LEU A 131 13.95 10.00 -6.13
CA LEU A 131 13.61 9.93 -7.55
C LEU A 131 14.80 9.38 -8.35
N MET A 132 14.52 8.42 -9.22
CA MET A 132 15.50 7.78 -10.08
C MET A 132 15.98 8.74 -11.18
N LYS A 133 17.21 8.59 -11.59
CA LYS A 133 17.76 9.30 -12.75
C LYS A 133 17.32 8.66 -14.07
N ALA A 134 17.51 9.37 -15.18
CA ALA A 134 17.07 8.93 -16.50
C ALA A 134 17.70 7.60 -16.94
N ASP A 135 18.94 7.34 -16.55
CA ASP A 135 19.68 6.11 -16.84
C ASP A 135 19.23 4.90 -16.01
N GLU A 136 18.52 5.14 -14.91
CA GLU A 136 17.96 4.09 -14.05
C GLU A 136 16.54 3.65 -14.50
N LEU A 137 15.87 4.46 -15.31
CA LEU A 137 14.50 4.22 -15.80
C LEU A 137 14.49 3.28 -17.02
N THR A 138 15.04 2.08 -16.85
CA THR A 138 15.27 1.13 -17.95
C THR A 138 14.23 0.01 -18.04
N SER A 139 13.33 -0.10 -17.05
CA SER A 139 12.30 -1.14 -16.99
C SER A 139 10.91 -0.56 -16.75
N LEU A 140 9.87 -1.33 -17.11
CA LEU A 140 8.49 -0.94 -16.82
C LEU A 140 8.26 -0.76 -15.30
N SER A 141 8.88 -1.60 -14.48
CA SER A 141 8.77 -1.50 -13.01
C SER A 141 9.44 -0.24 -12.46
N SER A 142 10.61 0.15 -12.99
CA SER A 142 11.28 1.40 -12.57
C SER A 142 10.46 2.63 -13.00
N VAL A 143 9.89 2.62 -14.19
CA VAL A 143 9.03 3.72 -14.66
C VAL A 143 7.75 3.81 -13.82
N LEU A 144 7.08 2.70 -13.53
CA LEU A 144 5.89 2.69 -12.66
C LEU A 144 6.23 3.16 -11.24
N GLY A 145 7.33 2.70 -10.66
CA GLY A 145 7.80 3.15 -9.35
C GLY A 145 8.06 4.66 -9.31
N GLN A 146 8.70 5.20 -10.35
CA GLN A 146 8.92 6.63 -10.48
C GLN A 146 7.62 7.44 -10.57
N ILE A 147 6.64 6.96 -11.36
CA ILE A 147 5.32 7.61 -11.46
C ILE A 147 4.63 7.64 -10.10
N ILE A 148 4.67 6.54 -9.36
CA ILE A 148 4.13 6.45 -8.00
C ILE A 148 4.76 7.51 -7.09
N ASN A 149 6.09 7.59 -7.08
CA ASN A 149 6.81 8.58 -6.26
C ASN A 149 6.48 10.01 -6.66
N LEU A 150 6.33 10.29 -7.96
CA LEU A 150 5.97 11.64 -8.45
C LEU A 150 4.56 12.06 -8.06
N VAL A 151 3.59 11.14 -8.08
CA VAL A 151 2.19 11.44 -7.72
C VAL A 151 2.08 11.80 -6.23
N GLY A 152 2.78 11.10 -5.36
CA GLY A 152 2.76 11.33 -3.91
C GLY A 152 3.66 12.47 -3.42
N GLU A 153 4.49 13.06 -4.27
CA GLU A 153 5.58 13.97 -3.86
C GLU A 153 5.10 15.22 -3.10
N GLU A 154 3.99 15.82 -3.49
CA GLU A 154 3.47 17.01 -2.83
C GLU A 154 2.99 16.70 -1.40
N SER A 155 2.23 15.62 -1.23
CA SER A 155 1.77 15.14 0.07
C SER A 155 2.96 14.78 0.96
N TYR A 156 3.93 14.05 0.42
CA TYR A 156 5.15 13.66 1.11
C TYR A 156 5.92 14.87 1.64
N ARG A 157 6.24 15.87 0.79
CA ARG A 157 6.99 17.07 1.20
C ARG A 157 6.28 17.87 2.30
N LYS A 158 4.95 17.94 2.24
CA LYS A 158 4.15 18.58 3.29
C LYS A 158 4.27 17.79 4.58
N ASN A 159 4.04 16.49 4.54
CA ASN A 159 4.03 15.61 5.71
C ASN A 159 5.41 15.51 6.38
N VAL A 160 6.50 15.52 5.62
CA VAL A 160 7.86 15.60 6.18
C VAL A 160 8.05 16.86 7.01
N LYS A 161 7.60 18.02 6.53
CA LYS A 161 7.68 19.29 7.29
C LYS A 161 6.82 19.29 8.55
N ASP A 162 5.70 18.58 8.53
CA ASP A 162 4.72 18.50 9.63
C ASP A 162 5.11 17.42 10.67
N SER A 163 6.12 16.57 10.38
CA SER A 163 6.67 15.62 11.35
C SER A 163 7.61 16.31 12.35
N ASN A 164 7.66 15.81 13.58
CA ASN A 164 8.57 16.33 14.60
C ASN A 164 9.98 15.74 14.45
N ILE A 165 10.04 14.45 14.09
CA ILE A 165 11.30 13.73 13.85
C ILE A 165 11.13 12.96 12.55
N HIS A 166 12.01 13.21 11.59
CA HIS A 166 12.09 12.51 10.32
C HIS A 166 13.35 11.64 10.30
N ILE A 167 13.18 10.34 10.08
CA ILE A 167 14.27 9.37 10.02
C ILE A 167 14.26 8.77 8.62
N GLN A 168 15.27 9.04 7.84
CA GLN A 168 15.52 8.37 6.57
C GLN A 168 16.16 7.01 6.84
N VAL A 169 15.59 5.93 6.30
CA VAL A 169 16.04 4.53 6.50
C VAL A 169 16.80 4.02 5.27
#